data_a6905d9252acca7eef354f127bef195a
#
_entry.id   a6905d9252acca7eef354f127bef195a
#
_cell.length_a   1.000
_cell.length_b   1.000
_cell.length_c   1.000
_cell.angle_alpha   90.00
_cell.angle_beta   90.00
_cell.angle_gamma   90.00
#
_symmetry.space_group_name_H-M   'P 1'
#
loop_
_entity.id
_entity.type
_entity.pdbx_description
1 polymer ?
#
loop_
_entity_poly.entity_id
_entity_poly.type
_entity_poly.pdbx_seq_one_letter_code
_entity_poly.pdbx_strand_id
1 'polypeptide(L)'
;MNYEIIVKPTFQREAKRLAKHYSSFKEDFVSLIDDLEQNPLLGTDLGHGLRKVCMKITSKGKGKSGGARFITFTLVVSQQDAVLNLLYIYDKADRASISEKEIEQLLKQNGLK
;
A
#
# COMPACT_ATOMS: atom_id res chain seq x y z
N MET A 1 2.45 -19.02 -7.92
CA MET A 1 2.66 -17.73 -8.59
C MET A 1 3.73 -16.93 -7.86
N ASN A 2 4.66 -16.35 -8.60
CA ASN A 2 5.72 -15.52 -8.04
C ASN A 2 5.29 -14.06 -8.04
N TYR A 3 5.45 -13.39 -6.90
CA TYR A 3 5.09 -11.97 -6.76
C TYR A 3 6.33 -11.13 -6.57
N GLU A 4 6.47 -10.10 -7.38
CA GLU A 4 7.47 -9.05 -7.20
C GLU A 4 6.77 -7.83 -6.59
N ILE A 5 7.32 -7.29 -5.50
CA ILE A 5 6.76 -6.11 -4.85
C ILE A 5 7.51 -4.89 -5.36
N ILE A 6 6.78 -3.94 -5.93
CA ILE A 6 7.34 -2.69 -6.46
C ILE A 6 6.68 -1.52 -5.75
N VAL A 7 7.51 -0.63 -5.19
CA VAL A 7 7.05 0.60 -4.54
C VAL A 7 7.06 1.71 -5.59
N LYS A 8 5.88 2.22 -5.93
CA LYS A 8 5.75 3.26 -6.95
C LYS A 8 6.11 4.65 -6.39
N PRO A 9 6.52 5.59 -7.25
CA PRO A 9 6.90 6.94 -6.80
C PRO A 9 5.82 7.67 -6.00
N THR A 10 4.55 7.49 -6.36
CA THR A 10 3.43 8.08 -5.64
C THR A 10 3.33 7.55 -4.20
N PHE A 11 3.68 6.29 -3.99
CA PHE A 11 3.77 5.70 -2.65
C PHE A 11 5.00 6.21 -1.92
N GLN A 12 6.16 6.20 -2.57
CA GLN A 12 7.43 6.59 -1.95
C GLN A 12 7.39 8.00 -1.38
N ARG A 13 6.78 8.93 -2.09
CA ARG A 13 6.67 10.33 -1.66
C ARG A 13 5.93 10.44 -0.33
N GLU A 14 4.79 9.78 -0.22
CA GLU A 14 3.99 9.81 1.00
C GLU A 14 4.63 9.00 2.12
N ALA A 15 5.27 7.88 1.79
CA ALA A 15 5.98 7.06 2.78
C ALA A 15 7.13 7.83 3.43
N LYS A 16 7.87 8.61 2.65
CA LYS A 16 8.94 9.46 3.19
C LYS A 16 8.41 10.48 4.19
N ARG A 17 7.27 11.10 3.87
CA ARG A 17 6.63 12.07 4.76
C ARG A 17 6.21 11.41 6.07
N LEU A 18 5.60 10.23 6.00
CA LEU A 18 5.18 9.49 7.18
C LEU A 18 6.37 9.01 8.01
N ALA A 19 7.45 8.60 7.36
CA ALA A 19 8.67 8.17 8.07
C ALA A 19 9.30 9.30 8.87
N LYS A 20 9.19 10.54 8.40
CA LYS A 20 9.67 11.70 9.15
C LYS A 20 8.78 12.04 10.34
N HIS A 21 7.50 11.77 10.21
CA HIS A 21 6.50 12.13 11.22
C HIS A 21 6.37 11.06 12.32
N TYR A 22 6.50 9.79 11.97
CA TYR A 22 6.34 8.67 12.91
C TYR A 22 7.63 7.87 13.03
N SER A 23 8.19 7.84 14.23
CA SER A 23 9.50 7.19 14.49
C SER A 23 9.50 5.69 14.20
N SER A 24 8.37 5.01 14.35
CA SER A 24 8.27 3.56 14.11
C SER A 24 7.94 3.19 12.67
N PHE A 25 7.70 4.18 11.79
CA PHE A 25 7.17 3.90 10.45
C PHE A 25 8.02 2.90 9.65
N LYS A 26 9.34 3.08 9.65
CA LYS A 26 10.23 2.21 8.86
C LYS A 26 10.15 0.75 9.31
N GLU A 27 10.15 0.52 10.61
CA GLU A 27 10.06 -0.82 11.18
C GLU A 27 8.69 -1.44 10.90
N ASP A 28 7.63 -0.65 11.07
CA ASP A 28 6.27 -1.10 10.79
C ASP A 28 6.10 -1.44 9.31
N PHE A 29 6.72 -0.65 8.43
CA PHE A 29 6.67 -0.91 6.99
C PHE A 29 7.40 -2.19 6.61
N VAL A 30 8.59 -2.43 7.18
CA VAL A 30 9.35 -3.66 6.93
C VAL A 30 8.53 -4.88 7.36
N SER A 31 7.92 -4.79 8.55
CA SER A 31 7.05 -5.86 9.06
C SER A 31 5.89 -6.15 8.10
N LEU A 32 5.29 -5.09 7.55
CA LEU A 32 4.18 -5.26 6.63
C LEU A 32 4.63 -5.85 5.28
N ILE A 33 5.80 -5.47 4.79
CA ILE A 33 6.35 -6.08 3.57
C ILE A 33 6.55 -7.59 3.76
N ASP A 34 7.03 -8.00 4.92
CA ASP A 34 7.14 -9.43 5.23
C ASP A 34 5.78 -10.12 5.16
N ASP A 35 4.75 -9.48 5.70
CA ASP A 35 3.38 -10.02 5.64
C ASP A 35 2.90 -10.13 4.17
N LEU A 36 3.19 -9.13 3.34
CA LEU A 36 2.82 -9.14 1.93
C LEU A 36 3.58 -10.21 1.14
N GLU A 37 4.82 -10.48 1.48
CA GLU A 37 5.58 -11.56 0.84
C GLU A 37 4.95 -12.92 1.11
N GLN A 38 4.41 -13.11 2.31
CA GLN A 38 3.71 -14.35 2.67
C GLN A 38 2.29 -14.39 2.15
N ASN A 39 1.63 -13.24 2.06
CA ASN A 39 0.26 -13.14 1.56
C ASN A 39 0.10 -11.92 0.66
N PRO A 40 0.42 -12.03 -0.64
CA PRO A 40 0.32 -10.91 -1.58
C PRO A 40 -1.11 -10.40 -1.78
N LEU A 41 -2.11 -11.16 -1.38
CA LEU A 41 -3.52 -10.78 -1.49
C LEU A 41 -4.07 -10.23 -0.16
N LEU A 42 -3.20 -9.77 0.72
CA LEU A 42 -3.59 -9.15 1.97
C LEU A 42 -4.44 -7.89 1.71
N GLY A 43 -5.43 -7.68 2.57
CA GLY A 43 -6.27 -6.48 2.51
C GLY A 43 -7.65 -6.72 1.93
N THR A 44 -8.42 -5.63 1.85
CA THR A 44 -9.78 -5.65 1.32
C THR A 44 -9.74 -5.54 -0.20
N ASP A 45 -10.41 -6.47 -0.87
CA ASP A 45 -10.51 -6.48 -2.34
C ASP A 45 -11.41 -5.33 -2.79
N LEU A 46 -10.86 -4.45 -3.64
CA LEU A 46 -11.59 -3.34 -4.23
C LEU A 46 -12.02 -3.63 -5.67
N GLY A 47 -11.70 -4.81 -6.18
CA GLY A 47 -11.96 -5.19 -7.58
C GLY A 47 -10.80 -4.80 -8.50
N HIS A 48 -10.76 -5.43 -9.67
CA HIS A 48 -9.80 -5.13 -10.73
C HIS A 48 -8.31 -5.18 -10.31
N GLY A 49 -7.99 -6.07 -9.36
CA GLY A 49 -6.63 -6.23 -8.86
C GLY A 49 -6.23 -5.25 -7.78
N LEU A 50 -7.14 -4.36 -7.39
CA LEU A 50 -6.88 -3.35 -6.37
C LEU A 50 -7.24 -3.87 -4.99
N ARG A 51 -6.44 -3.52 -3.99
CA ARG A 51 -6.70 -3.85 -2.58
C ARG A 51 -6.33 -2.69 -1.68
N LYS A 52 -7.05 -2.58 -0.57
CA LYS A 52 -6.76 -1.62 0.49
C LYS A 52 -6.21 -2.38 1.69
N VAL A 53 -5.03 -1.99 2.14
CA VAL A 53 -4.32 -2.65 3.24
C VAL A 53 -4.23 -1.71 4.43
N CYS A 54 -4.52 -2.25 5.62
CA CYS A 54 -4.37 -1.52 6.87
C CYS A 54 -2.98 -1.77 7.44
N MET A 55 -2.28 -0.71 7.79
CA MET A 55 -0.95 -0.80 8.36
C MET A 55 -0.94 -0.16 9.75
N LYS A 56 -0.43 -0.91 10.73
CA LYS A 56 -0.21 -0.38 12.06
C LYS A 56 0.97 0.60 12.05
N ILE A 57 0.83 1.70 12.78
CA ILE A 57 1.95 2.59 13.09
C ILE A 57 2.11 2.53 14.60
N THR A 58 3.11 1.78 15.06
CA THR A 58 3.30 1.46 16.47
C THR A 58 3.43 2.70 17.34
N SER A 59 4.14 3.72 16.87
CA SER A 59 4.35 4.96 17.63
C SER A 59 3.06 5.79 17.82
N LYS A 60 1.99 5.50 17.05
CA LYS A 60 0.69 6.15 17.29
C LYS A 60 -0.08 5.51 18.43
N GLY A 61 0.19 4.24 18.76
CA GLY A 61 -0.49 3.54 19.85
C GLY A 61 -1.95 3.18 19.60
N LYS A 62 -2.42 3.24 18.36
CA LYS A 62 -3.83 3.05 18.01
C LYS A 62 -4.12 1.75 17.26
N GLY A 63 -3.12 0.87 17.10
CA GLY A 63 -3.26 -0.37 16.35
C GLY A 63 -3.54 -0.12 14.87
N LYS A 64 -4.03 -1.14 14.18
CA LYS A 64 -4.29 -1.08 12.73
C LYS A 64 -5.38 -0.07 12.37
N SER A 65 -6.40 0.05 13.19
CA SER A 65 -7.54 0.94 12.92
C SER A 65 -7.14 2.42 12.89
N GLY A 66 -6.12 2.80 13.65
CA GLY A 66 -5.65 4.18 13.72
C GLY A 66 -4.35 4.45 12.98
N GLY A 67 -3.81 3.46 12.25
CA GLY A 67 -2.54 3.59 11.56
C GLY A 67 -2.65 4.26 10.20
N ALA A 68 -2.06 3.62 9.19
CA ALA A 68 -2.12 4.06 7.81
C ALA A 68 -2.93 3.09 6.96
N ARG A 69 -3.32 3.56 5.79
CA ARG A 69 -3.93 2.74 4.76
C ARG A 69 -3.12 2.87 3.50
N PHE A 70 -2.98 1.78 2.74
CA PHE A 70 -2.38 1.91 1.42
C PHE A 70 -3.10 1.06 0.39
N ILE A 71 -2.89 1.45 -0.87
CA ILE A 71 -3.54 0.83 -2.01
C ILE A 71 -2.49 0.03 -2.77
N THR A 72 -2.80 -1.23 -3.05
CA THR A 72 -1.98 -2.10 -3.89
C THR A 72 -2.72 -2.41 -5.18
N PHE A 73 -1.94 -2.66 -6.24
CA PHE A 73 -2.46 -3.10 -7.52
C PHE A 73 -1.67 -4.32 -7.98
N THR A 74 -2.36 -5.44 -8.17
CA THR A 74 -1.75 -6.67 -8.66
C THR A 74 -1.87 -6.74 -10.17
N LEU A 75 -0.74 -6.78 -10.87
CA LEU A 75 -0.68 -6.94 -12.32
C LEU A 75 -0.15 -8.33 -12.62
N VAL A 76 -0.98 -9.19 -13.19
CA VAL A 76 -0.58 -10.53 -13.62
C VAL A 76 0.12 -10.41 -14.97
N VAL A 77 1.41 -10.79 -15.03
CA VAL A 77 2.21 -10.64 -16.25
C VAL A 77 2.38 -11.97 -17.00
N SER A 78 2.16 -13.09 -16.31
CA SER A 78 2.17 -14.43 -16.93
C SER A 78 1.40 -15.40 -16.04
N GLN A 79 1.33 -16.69 -16.42
CA GLN A 79 0.68 -17.70 -15.59
C GLN A 79 1.40 -17.93 -14.24
N GLN A 80 2.67 -17.54 -14.15
CA GLN A 80 3.49 -17.81 -12.98
C GLN A 80 3.95 -16.55 -12.25
N ASP A 81 3.81 -15.38 -12.87
CA ASP A 81 4.38 -14.14 -12.34
C ASP A 81 3.36 -13.01 -12.24
N ALA A 82 3.43 -12.30 -11.14
CA ALA A 82 2.63 -11.11 -10.92
C ALA A 82 3.48 -10.03 -10.25
N VAL A 83 3.12 -8.77 -10.49
CA VAL A 83 3.74 -7.62 -9.86
C VAL A 83 2.75 -7.01 -8.90
N LEU A 84 3.15 -6.87 -7.63
CA LEU A 84 2.36 -6.20 -6.61
C LEU A 84 2.87 -4.77 -6.50
N ASN A 85 2.10 -3.84 -7.03
CA ASN A 85 2.46 -2.42 -7.05
C ASN A 85 1.91 -1.73 -5.82
N LEU A 86 2.77 -1.12 -5.01
CA LEU A 86 2.33 -0.26 -3.90
C LEU A 86 2.14 1.14 -4.48
N LEU A 87 0.87 1.57 -4.60
CA LEU A 87 0.49 2.80 -5.32
C LEU A 87 0.52 4.04 -4.45
N TYR A 88 -0.03 3.97 -3.26
CA TYR A 88 -0.26 5.15 -2.43
C TYR A 88 -0.45 4.74 -0.98
N ILE A 89 0.00 5.59 -0.06
CA ILE A 89 -0.20 5.40 1.36
C ILE A 89 -0.68 6.71 1.97
N TYR A 90 -1.60 6.63 2.92
CA TYR A 90 -2.08 7.81 3.63
C TYR A 90 -2.29 7.50 5.12
N ASP A 91 -2.11 8.53 5.93
CA ASP A 91 -2.39 8.47 7.37
C ASP A 91 -3.90 8.55 7.56
N LYS A 92 -4.46 7.60 8.30
CA LYS A 92 -5.89 7.60 8.56
C LYS A 92 -6.35 8.83 9.36
N ALA A 93 -5.44 9.45 10.12
CA ALA A 93 -5.74 10.70 10.83
C ALA A 93 -5.95 11.87 9.87
N ASP A 94 -5.30 11.85 8.70
CA ASP A 94 -5.41 12.93 7.72
C ASP A 94 -6.63 12.77 6.81
N ARG A 95 -6.99 11.52 6.50
CA ARG A 95 -8.14 11.25 5.65
C ARG A 95 -8.68 9.85 5.91
N ALA A 96 -10.00 9.70 5.81
CA ALA A 96 -10.67 8.45 6.12
C ALA A 96 -10.60 7.45 4.97
N SER A 97 -10.57 7.90 3.73
CA SER A 97 -10.62 7.02 2.56
C SER A 97 -10.05 7.70 1.32
N ILE A 98 -9.93 6.93 0.25
CA ILE A 98 -9.51 7.41 -1.05
C ILE A 98 -10.60 7.02 -2.07
N SER A 99 -10.93 7.90 -3.00
CA SER A 99 -11.98 7.66 -3.98
C SER A 99 -11.49 6.80 -5.14
N GLU A 100 -12.43 6.16 -5.85
CA GLU A 100 -12.11 5.40 -7.05
C GLU A 100 -11.46 6.26 -8.12
N LYS A 101 -11.91 7.52 -8.25
CA LYS A 101 -11.34 8.47 -9.20
C LYS A 101 -9.88 8.77 -8.88
N GLU A 102 -9.53 8.94 -7.61
CA GLU A 102 -8.16 9.16 -7.19
C GLU A 102 -7.29 7.94 -7.48
N ILE A 103 -7.81 6.73 -7.22
CA ILE A 103 -7.10 5.48 -7.53
C ILE A 103 -6.84 5.37 -9.02
N GLU A 104 -7.82 5.70 -9.85
CA GLU A 104 -7.66 5.68 -11.30
C GLU A 104 -6.56 6.64 -11.76
N GLN A 105 -6.51 7.83 -11.18
CA GLN A 105 -5.45 8.79 -11.46
C GLN A 105 -4.07 8.25 -11.06
N LEU A 106 -3.98 7.57 -9.92
CA LEU A 106 -2.74 6.95 -9.48
C LEU A 106 -2.27 5.88 -10.46
N LEU A 107 -3.19 5.06 -10.98
CA LEU A 107 -2.85 4.06 -11.98
C LEU A 107 -2.30 4.71 -13.24
N LYS A 108 -2.93 5.79 -13.70
CA LYS A 108 -2.48 6.53 -14.89
C LYS A 108 -1.11 7.17 -14.66
N GLN A 109 -0.91 7.81 -13.51
CA GLN A 109 0.36 8.45 -13.16
C GLN A 109 1.52 7.46 -13.13
N ASN A 110 1.25 6.22 -12.80
CA ASN A 110 2.27 5.18 -12.70
C ASN A 110 2.37 4.28 -13.95
N GLY A 111 1.68 4.66 -15.02
CA GLY A 111 1.72 3.92 -16.27
C GLY A 111 1.04 2.55 -16.22
N LEU A 112 0.12 2.36 -15.29
CA LEU A 112 -0.58 1.09 -15.09
C LEU A 112 -1.97 1.08 -15.73
N LYS A 113 -2.36 2.19 -16.33
CA LYS A 113 -3.64 2.29 -17.03
C LYS A 113 -3.57 3.32 -18.16
#